data_aa5daf036713f4f3dbb997bbba5d0ed1
#
_entry.id   aa5daf036713f4f3dbb997bbba5d0ed1
#
_cell.length_a   1.000
_cell.length_b   1.000
_cell.length_c   1.000
_cell.angle_alpha   90.00
_cell.angle_beta   90.00
_cell.angle_gamma   90.00
#
_symmetry.space_group_name_H-M   'P 1'
#
loop_
_entity.id
_entity.type
_entity.pdbx_description
1 polymer ?
#
loop_
_entity_poly.entity_id
_entity_poly.type
_entity_poly.pdbx_seq_one_letter_code
_entity_poly.pdbx_strand_id
1 'polypeptide(L)'
;VGIQSFGHELPATSTQQEVEALVRDLNADARVHGILVQLPLPDGLDEEAVLAAISIEKDVDGFHPINIGKLGMKGRDPLFVPCTPDGCMRLLEEAGAQFSGANAVVLGRSNIVGLPAAMLLLKRDATLTVCHSRTKDLPTVCRRADILIAAVGWGEMVKADWVKPGAHVIDVGINNKWLEHPADREFTCAASGEIFTAHRQDESEKGGRKRAGYLDEKSGAAYSREHLPEGQSAEGLVKLFRKYKLVGDVDFEAVKEVAGHITPVPGGVGPMTIAQLLSNTLRGARAAAGK
;
A
#
# COMPACT_ATOMS: atom_id res chain seq x y z
N VAL A 1 15.53 -12.30 11.21
CA VAL A 1 15.81 -13.31 10.15
C VAL A 1 17.28 -13.31 9.71
N GLY A 2 18.17 -12.51 10.36
CA GLY A 2 19.61 -12.47 10.06
C GLY A 2 20.00 -11.65 8.81
N ILE A 3 19.09 -10.86 8.25
CA ILE A 3 19.37 -9.90 7.16
C ILE A 3 19.84 -8.59 7.79
N GLN A 4 20.98 -8.08 7.32
CA GLN A 4 21.46 -6.75 7.70
C GLN A 4 20.72 -5.68 6.88
N SER A 5 20.22 -4.63 7.54
CA SER A 5 19.56 -3.50 6.88
C SER A 5 20.47 -2.27 6.90
N PHE A 6 20.52 -1.58 5.77
CA PHE A 6 21.19 -0.30 5.58
C PHE A 6 20.10 0.74 5.28
N GLY A 7 19.63 1.44 6.32
CA GLY A 7 18.58 2.47 6.15
C GLY A 7 19.20 3.81 5.72
N HIS A 8 18.59 4.44 4.73
CA HIS A 8 18.94 5.76 4.23
C HIS A 8 17.69 6.65 4.24
N GLU A 9 17.67 7.63 5.11
CA GLU A 9 16.60 8.63 5.20
C GLU A 9 17.07 9.91 4.51
N LEU A 10 16.48 10.22 3.36
CA LEU A 10 16.76 11.43 2.62
C LEU A 10 15.75 12.53 3.01
N PRO A 11 16.18 13.81 3.08
CA PRO A 11 15.26 14.93 3.24
C PRO A 11 14.19 14.96 2.14
N ALA A 12 12.98 15.43 2.46
CA ALA A 12 11.92 15.59 1.45
C ALA A 12 12.26 16.60 0.34
N THR A 13 13.30 17.42 0.56
CA THR A 13 13.85 18.40 -0.40
C THR A 13 14.93 17.82 -1.30
N SER A 14 15.25 16.52 -1.17
CA SER A 14 16.29 15.90 -2.00
C SER A 14 15.93 15.95 -3.47
N THR A 15 16.94 16.18 -4.30
CA THR A 15 16.81 16.23 -5.74
C THR A 15 16.77 14.84 -6.36
N GLN A 16 16.25 14.73 -7.57
CA GLN A 16 16.28 13.49 -8.38
C GLN A 16 17.70 12.91 -8.47
N GLN A 17 18.69 13.78 -8.72
CA GLN A 17 20.08 13.37 -8.87
C GLN A 17 20.69 12.77 -7.59
N GLU A 18 20.33 13.31 -6.42
CA GLU A 18 20.79 12.79 -5.13
C GLU A 18 20.20 11.40 -4.85
N VAL A 19 18.89 11.22 -5.12
CA VAL A 19 18.23 9.91 -4.94
C VAL A 19 18.84 8.87 -5.87
N GLU A 20 19.00 9.17 -7.16
CA GLU A 20 19.62 8.27 -8.12
C GLU A 20 21.09 7.99 -7.85
N ALA A 21 21.85 8.98 -7.31
CA ALA A 21 23.23 8.77 -6.90
C ALA A 21 23.34 7.72 -5.79
N LEU A 22 22.47 7.83 -4.77
CA LEU A 22 22.41 6.84 -3.69
C LEU A 22 22.06 5.45 -4.24
N VAL A 23 21.11 5.34 -5.16
CA VAL A 23 20.77 4.06 -5.80
C VAL A 23 21.97 3.49 -6.56
N ARG A 24 22.73 4.32 -7.28
CA ARG A 24 23.95 3.88 -7.98
C ARG A 24 25.01 3.37 -7.01
N ASP A 25 25.21 4.05 -5.89
CA ASP A 25 26.16 3.65 -4.85
C ASP A 25 25.78 2.29 -4.24
N LEU A 26 24.48 2.11 -3.93
CA LEU A 26 23.96 0.84 -3.43
C LEU A 26 24.05 -0.30 -4.47
N ASN A 27 23.88 0.02 -5.74
CA ASN A 27 24.12 -0.95 -6.84
C ASN A 27 25.56 -1.44 -6.86
N ALA A 28 26.52 -0.54 -6.61
CA ALA A 28 27.94 -0.86 -6.63
C ALA A 28 28.43 -1.56 -5.35
N ASP A 29 27.71 -1.46 -4.23
CA ASP A 29 28.11 -2.06 -2.95
C ASP A 29 27.84 -3.58 -2.96
N ALA A 30 28.92 -4.38 -2.90
CA ALA A 30 28.85 -5.85 -2.89
C ALA A 30 28.17 -6.43 -1.63
N ARG A 31 28.00 -5.65 -0.56
CA ARG A 31 27.30 -6.07 0.66
C ARG A 31 25.78 -5.98 0.51
N VAL A 32 25.30 -5.21 -0.46
CA VAL A 32 23.88 -4.97 -0.73
C VAL A 32 23.37 -6.00 -1.73
N HIS A 33 22.42 -6.82 -1.31
CA HIS A 33 21.83 -7.88 -2.16
C HIS A 33 20.38 -7.56 -2.58
N GLY A 34 19.81 -6.48 -2.07
CA GLY A 34 18.49 -6.00 -2.44
C GLY A 34 18.34 -4.52 -2.07
N ILE A 35 17.66 -3.77 -2.91
CA ILE A 35 17.36 -2.35 -2.75
C ILE A 35 15.85 -2.19 -2.77
N LEU A 36 15.32 -1.48 -1.77
CA LEU A 36 13.92 -1.07 -1.68
C LEU A 36 13.85 0.44 -1.62
N VAL A 37 13.06 1.03 -2.49
CA VAL A 37 12.72 2.46 -2.46
C VAL A 37 11.29 2.60 -1.95
N GLN A 38 11.15 3.24 -0.79
CA GLN A 38 9.83 3.44 -0.19
C GLN A 38 9.00 4.42 -0.99
N LEU A 39 7.89 3.94 -1.55
CA LEU A 39 6.92 4.75 -2.27
C LEU A 39 5.75 5.20 -1.36
N PRO A 40 5.08 6.34 -1.69
CA PRO A 40 5.42 7.26 -2.79
C PRO A 40 6.62 8.14 -2.47
N LEU A 41 7.33 8.58 -3.50
CA LEU A 41 8.35 9.61 -3.37
C LEU A 41 7.70 11.00 -3.20
N PRO A 42 8.44 12.00 -2.69
CA PRO A 42 7.98 13.39 -2.66
C PRO A 42 7.61 13.92 -4.05
N ASP A 43 6.63 14.83 -4.09
CA ASP A 43 6.21 15.49 -5.34
C ASP A 43 7.41 16.12 -6.07
N GLY A 44 7.44 15.97 -7.38
CA GLY A 44 8.50 16.50 -8.25
C GLY A 44 9.65 15.52 -8.54
N LEU A 45 9.67 14.34 -7.89
CA LEU A 45 10.59 13.26 -8.24
C LEU A 45 9.95 12.30 -9.25
N ASP A 46 10.75 11.81 -10.18
CA ASP A 46 10.35 10.77 -11.14
C ASP A 46 10.59 9.39 -10.51
N GLU A 47 9.51 8.80 -9.95
CA GLU A 47 9.55 7.48 -9.33
C GLU A 47 10.01 6.39 -10.32
N GLU A 48 9.57 6.47 -11.58
CA GLU A 48 9.89 5.47 -12.60
C GLU A 48 11.38 5.48 -12.92
N ALA A 49 11.98 6.67 -13.05
CA ALA A 49 13.42 6.80 -13.28
C ALA A 49 14.23 6.26 -12.09
N VAL A 50 13.81 6.52 -10.85
CA VAL A 50 14.47 5.99 -9.65
C VAL A 50 14.39 4.47 -9.59
N LEU A 51 13.21 3.89 -9.82
CA LEU A 51 13.03 2.43 -9.82
C LEU A 51 13.80 1.76 -10.96
N ALA A 52 13.84 2.36 -12.13
CA ALA A 52 14.61 1.85 -13.27
C ALA A 52 16.14 1.95 -13.07
N ALA A 53 16.62 2.82 -12.17
CA ALA A 53 18.01 2.92 -11.81
C ALA A 53 18.51 1.78 -10.92
N ILE A 54 17.62 1.02 -10.26
CA ILE A 54 17.97 -0.15 -9.47
C ILE A 54 18.44 -1.26 -10.43
N SER A 55 19.59 -1.88 -10.15
CA SER A 55 20.04 -3.01 -10.95
C SER A 55 19.08 -4.20 -10.79
N ILE A 56 18.80 -4.89 -11.88
CA ILE A 56 17.82 -5.98 -11.91
C ILE A 56 18.11 -7.08 -10.86
N GLU A 57 19.40 -7.30 -10.56
CA GLU A 57 19.85 -8.28 -9.58
C GLU A 57 19.57 -7.87 -8.14
N LYS A 58 19.23 -6.59 -7.91
CA LYS A 58 18.95 -6.02 -6.59
C LYS A 58 17.53 -5.46 -6.47
N ASP A 59 16.69 -5.57 -7.51
CA ASP A 59 15.30 -5.11 -7.56
C ASP A 59 14.39 -6.06 -6.78
N VAL A 60 14.56 -6.12 -5.47
CA VAL A 60 13.84 -7.10 -4.62
C VAL A 60 12.35 -6.80 -4.48
N ASP A 61 11.89 -5.60 -4.82
CA ASP A 61 10.47 -5.28 -4.95
C ASP A 61 9.84 -5.79 -6.26
N GLY A 62 10.68 -6.10 -7.26
CA GLY A 62 10.25 -6.65 -8.55
C GLY A 62 9.60 -5.63 -9.49
N PHE A 63 9.87 -4.33 -9.32
CA PHE A 63 9.26 -3.27 -10.13
C PHE A 63 10.05 -2.89 -11.37
N HIS A 64 11.28 -3.40 -11.51
CA HIS A 64 12.10 -3.11 -12.69
C HIS A 64 11.38 -3.53 -13.98
N PRO A 65 11.34 -2.69 -15.02
CA PRO A 65 10.59 -2.94 -16.26
C PRO A 65 10.88 -4.32 -16.91
N ILE A 66 12.11 -4.83 -16.80
CA ILE A 66 12.47 -6.16 -17.30
C ILE A 66 11.78 -7.27 -16.49
N ASN A 67 11.68 -7.14 -15.17
CA ASN A 67 10.96 -8.10 -14.31
C ASN A 67 9.47 -8.10 -14.67
N ILE A 68 8.84 -6.93 -14.76
CA ILE A 68 7.44 -6.79 -15.18
C ILE A 68 7.22 -7.31 -16.60
N GLY A 69 8.11 -7.00 -17.55
CA GLY A 69 8.02 -7.49 -18.92
C GLY A 69 8.06 -9.01 -18.99
N LYS A 70 8.99 -9.65 -18.26
CA LYS A 70 9.07 -11.12 -18.18
C LYS A 70 7.84 -11.72 -17.50
N LEU A 71 7.28 -11.06 -16.49
CA LEU A 71 6.07 -11.51 -15.80
C LEU A 71 4.88 -11.62 -16.76
N GLY A 72 4.73 -10.66 -17.69
CA GLY A 72 3.67 -10.67 -18.71
C GLY A 72 3.91 -11.62 -19.89
N MET A 73 5.07 -12.24 -20.00
CA MET A 73 5.43 -13.12 -21.12
C MET A 73 5.25 -14.59 -20.78
N LYS A 74 4.60 -15.35 -21.66
CA LYS A 74 4.50 -16.81 -21.54
C LYS A 74 5.89 -17.47 -21.65
N GLY A 75 6.20 -18.37 -20.73
CA GLY A 75 7.48 -19.11 -20.72
C GLY A 75 8.70 -18.27 -20.32
N ARG A 76 8.48 -17.09 -19.76
CA ARG A 76 9.54 -16.25 -19.17
C ARG A 76 9.28 -16.07 -17.68
N ASP A 77 10.34 -16.18 -16.88
CA ASP A 77 10.25 -15.94 -15.45
C ASP A 77 11.09 -14.72 -15.07
N PRO A 78 10.53 -13.78 -14.32
CA PRO A 78 11.27 -12.65 -13.77
C PRO A 78 12.26 -13.15 -12.72
N LEU A 79 13.31 -12.39 -12.48
CA LEU A 79 14.23 -12.68 -11.37
C LEU A 79 13.52 -12.45 -10.03
N PHE A 80 12.77 -11.36 -9.94
CA PHE A 80 11.91 -11.04 -8.79
C PHE A 80 10.49 -10.75 -9.24
N VAL A 81 9.54 -11.25 -8.48
CA VAL A 81 8.11 -10.97 -8.64
C VAL A 81 7.74 -9.84 -7.68
N PRO A 82 6.89 -8.89 -8.08
CA PRO A 82 6.40 -7.86 -7.16
C PRO A 82 5.83 -8.44 -5.87
N CYS A 83 6.33 -7.94 -4.72
CA CYS A 83 6.12 -8.56 -3.42
C CYS A 83 4.64 -8.64 -3.02
N THR A 84 3.88 -7.55 -3.18
CA THR A 84 2.45 -7.52 -2.82
C THR A 84 1.62 -8.45 -3.70
N PRO A 85 1.74 -8.42 -5.03
CA PRO A 85 1.06 -9.38 -5.90
C PRO A 85 1.41 -10.85 -5.62
N ASP A 86 2.67 -11.15 -5.37
CA ASP A 86 3.08 -12.52 -5.04
C ASP A 86 2.51 -12.97 -3.69
N GLY A 87 2.48 -12.06 -2.70
CA GLY A 87 1.81 -12.28 -1.43
C GLY A 87 0.31 -12.57 -1.59
N CYS A 88 -0.36 -11.87 -2.50
CA CYS A 88 -1.77 -12.15 -2.82
C CYS A 88 -1.96 -13.56 -3.39
N MET A 89 -1.06 -13.99 -4.28
CA MET A 89 -1.11 -15.35 -4.84
C MET A 89 -0.91 -16.42 -3.75
N ARG A 90 0.03 -16.20 -2.82
CA ARG A 90 0.26 -17.12 -1.71
C ARG A 90 -0.96 -17.23 -0.79
N LEU A 91 -1.61 -16.11 -0.47
CA LEU A 91 -2.85 -16.13 0.32
C LEU A 91 -3.98 -16.88 -0.39
N LEU A 92 -4.12 -16.71 -1.70
CA LEU A 92 -5.08 -17.47 -2.49
C LEU A 92 -4.78 -18.98 -2.52
N GLU A 93 -3.50 -19.36 -2.65
CA GLU A 93 -3.05 -20.76 -2.58
C GLU A 93 -3.38 -21.39 -1.23
N GLU A 94 -3.05 -20.73 -0.13
CA GLU A 94 -3.34 -21.20 1.23
C GLU A 94 -4.86 -21.29 1.50
N ALA A 95 -5.65 -20.41 0.86
CA ALA A 95 -7.11 -20.47 0.91
C ALA A 95 -7.71 -21.56 -0.01
N GLY A 96 -6.89 -22.31 -0.75
CA GLY A 96 -7.36 -23.38 -1.64
C GLY A 96 -8.02 -22.88 -2.93
N ALA A 97 -7.75 -21.64 -3.37
CA ALA A 97 -8.32 -21.09 -4.59
C ALA A 97 -7.90 -21.89 -5.82
N GLN A 98 -8.89 -22.23 -6.66
CA GLN A 98 -8.64 -22.86 -7.96
C GLN A 98 -8.41 -21.77 -9.00
N PHE A 99 -7.21 -21.74 -9.59
CA PHE A 99 -6.85 -20.70 -10.56
C PHE A 99 -7.25 -21.06 -11.99
N SER A 100 -6.92 -22.29 -12.41
CA SER A 100 -7.15 -22.73 -13.78
C SER A 100 -8.64 -22.75 -14.13
N GLY A 101 -9.01 -21.96 -15.14
CA GLY A 101 -10.39 -21.79 -15.59
C GLY A 101 -11.25 -20.86 -14.73
N ALA A 102 -10.73 -20.36 -13.58
CA ALA A 102 -11.47 -19.43 -12.74
C ALA A 102 -11.64 -18.06 -13.41
N ASN A 103 -12.76 -17.40 -13.16
CA ASN A 103 -12.95 -16.00 -13.51
C ASN A 103 -12.28 -15.12 -12.43
N ALA A 104 -11.22 -14.43 -12.80
CA ALA A 104 -10.50 -13.53 -11.91
C ALA A 104 -10.79 -12.08 -12.31
N VAL A 105 -11.16 -11.25 -11.32
CA VAL A 105 -11.37 -9.82 -11.49
C VAL A 105 -10.36 -9.07 -10.62
N VAL A 106 -9.62 -8.16 -11.23
CA VAL A 106 -8.70 -7.27 -10.54
C VAL A 106 -9.23 -5.85 -10.66
N LEU A 107 -9.58 -5.25 -9.52
CA LEU A 107 -9.96 -3.84 -9.42
C LEU A 107 -8.70 -3.02 -9.17
N GLY A 108 -8.36 -2.15 -10.11
CA GLY A 108 -7.14 -1.37 -10.12
C GLY A 108 -6.12 -1.88 -11.13
N ARG A 109 -5.31 -0.95 -11.65
CA ARG A 109 -4.29 -1.24 -12.67
C ARG A 109 -2.98 -0.50 -12.44
N SER A 110 -2.60 -0.34 -11.19
CA SER A 110 -1.30 0.24 -10.85
C SER A 110 -0.16 -0.67 -11.33
N ASN A 111 0.97 -0.06 -11.66
CA ASN A 111 2.17 -0.81 -12.08
C ASN A 111 2.75 -1.66 -10.96
N ILE A 112 2.49 -1.30 -9.70
CA ILE A 112 3.07 -1.96 -8.52
C ILE A 112 2.19 -3.08 -7.94
N VAL A 113 0.87 -3.08 -8.18
CA VAL A 113 -0.06 -4.08 -7.63
C VAL A 113 -1.00 -4.64 -8.69
N GLY A 114 -1.88 -3.82 -9.27
CA GLY A 114 -3.00 -4.32 -10.07
C GLY A 114 -2.55 -5.08 -11.32
N LEU A 115 -1.67 -4.50 -12.13
CA LEU A 115 -1.16 -5.17 -13.33
C LEU A 115 -0.32 -6.41 -13.01
N PRO A 116 0.65 -6.37 -12.07
CA PRO A 116 1.39 -7.59 -11.72
C PRO A 116 0.51 -8.72 -11.16
N ALA A 117 -0.49 -8.41 -10.32
CA ALA A 117 -1.43 -9.40 -9.83
C ALA A 117 -2.24 -10.04 -10.98
N ALA A 118 -2.68 -9.21 -11.94
CA ALA A 118 -3.36 -9.66 -13.14
C ALA A 118 -2.49 -10.62 -13.97
N MET A 119 -1.23 -10.28 -14.18
CA MET A 119 -0.27 -11.13 -14.91
C MET A 119 -0.02 -12.46 -14.19
N LEU A 120 0.08 -12.46 -12.85
CA LEU A 120 0.25 -13.68 -12.06
C LEU A 120 -0.98 -14.60 -12.14
N LEU A 121 -2.19 -14.05 -12.10
CA LEU A 121 -3.42 -14.82 -12.30
C LEU A 121 -3.47 -15.43 -13.70
N LEU A 122 -3.11 -14.66 -14.74
CA LEU A 122 -3.06 -15.15 -16.12
C LEU A 122 -2.02 -16.29 -16.28
N LYS A 123 -0.85 -16.18 -15.64
CA LYS A 123 0.17 -17.26 -15.63
C LYS A 123 -0.32 -18.56 -14.98
N ARG A 124 -1.39 -18.49 -14.19
CA ARG A 124 -2.05 -19.64 -13.53
C ARG A 124 -3.31 -20.10 -14.24
N ASP A 125 -3.46 -19.72 -15.51
CA ASP A 125 -4.56 -20.10 -16.40
C ASP A 125 -5.95 -19.59 -15.94
N ALA A 126 -6.01 -18.50 -15.18
CA ALA A 126 -7.27 -17.83 -14.87
C ALA A 126 -7.75 -16.99 -16.07
N THR A 127 -9.07 -16.90 -16.25
CA THR A 127 -9.71 -15.96 -17.17
C THR A 127 -9.78 -14.60 -16.49
N LEU A 128 -9.12 -13.59 -17.05
CA LEU A 128 -8.86 -12.34 -16.36
C LEU A 128 -9.70 -11.18 -16.87
N THR A 129 -10.25 -10.39 -15.95
CA THR A 129 -10.82 -9.06 -16.20
C THR A 129 -10.12 -8.03 -15.33
N VAL A 130 -9.55 -6.99 -15.93
CA VAL A 130 -8.95 -5.86 -15.21
C VAL A 130 -9.90 -4.66 -15.29
N CYS A 131 -10.28 -4.13 -14.12
CA CYS A 131 -11.18 -3.00 -13.98
C CYS A 131 -10.42 -1.74 -13.51
N HIS A 132 -10.96 -0.58 -13.86
CA HIS A 132 -10.40 0.72 -13.50
C HIS A 132 -11.50 1.78 -13.40
N SER A 133 -11.17 3.02 -13.07
CA SER A 133 -12.11 4.11 -12.83
C SER A 133 -13.07 4.43 -14.01
N ARG A 134 -12.77 3.96 -15.22
CA ARG A 134 -13.63 4.13 -16.40
C ARG A 134 -14.43 2.87 -16.76
N THR A 135 -14.31 1.79 -15.99
CA THR A 135 -15.08 0.57 -16.20
C THR A 135 -16.53 0.83 -15.81
N LYS A 136 -17.44 0.47 -16.72
CA LYS A 136 -18.89 0.61 -16.49
C LYS A 136 -19.41 -0.60 -15.73
N ASP A 137 -20.40 -0.37 -14.86
CA ASP A 137 -21.12 -1.42 -14.13
C ASP A 137 -20.19 -2.39 -13.38
N LEU A 138 -19.28 -1.83 -12.57
CA LEU A 138 -18.35 -2.59 -11.75
C LEU A 138 -19.04 -3.69 -10.91
N PRO A 139 -20.21 -3.46 -10.28
CA PRO A 139 -20.90 -4.49 -9.51
C PRO A 139 -21.18 -5.75 -10.31
N THR A 140 -21.67 -5.62 -11.54
CA THR A 140 -21.98 -6.77 -12.41
C THR A 140 -20.70 -7.49 -12.85
N VAL A 141 -19.61 -6.78 -13.09
CA VAL A 141 -18.32 -7.41 -13.43
C VAL A 141 -17.81 -8.20 -12.24
N CYS A 142 -17.81 -7.61 -11.04
CA CYS A 142 -17.30 -8.25 -9.82
C CYS A 142 -18.10 -9.49 -9.43
N ARG A 143 -19.44 -9.49 -9.59
CA ARG A 143 -20.29 -10.66 -9.29
C ARG A 143 -19.96 -11.93 -10.09
N ARG A 144 -19.17 -11.84 -11.14
CA ARG A 144 -18.74 -13.01 -11.92
C ARG A 144 -17.45 -13.63 -11.40
N ALA A 145 -16.76 -12.94 -10.47
CA ALA A 145 -15.45 -13.34 -10.01
C ALA A 145 -15.48 -14.53 -9.07
N ASP A 146 -14.74 -15.58 -9.38
CA ASP A 146 -14.35 -16.63 -8.45
C ASP A 146 -13.22 -16.15 -7.55
N ILE A 147 -12.35 -15.27 -8.11
CA ILE A 147 -11.26 -14.60 -7.43
C ILE A 147 -11.39 -13.09 -7.68
N LEU A 148 -11.52 -12.29 -6.61
CA LEU A 148 -11.60 -10.83 -6.66
C LEU A 148 -10.44 -10.23 -5.92
N ILE A 149 -9.60 -9.43 -6.61
CA ILE A 149 -8.53 -8.63 -5.99
C ILE A 149 -8.92 -7.16 -6.04
N ALA A 150 -9.06 -6.52 -4.89
CA ALA A 150 -9.36 -5.10 -4.75
C ALA A 150 -8.09 -4.30 -4.42
N ALA A 151 -7.68 -3.40 -5.33
CA ALA A 151 -6.48 -2.58 -5.24
C ALA A 151 -6.71 -1.20 -5.88
N VAL A 152 -7.76 -0.49 -5.43
CA VAL A 152 -8.20 0.81 -5.97
C VAL A 152 -7.85 2.00 -5.08
N GLY A 153 -7.54 1.76 -3.80
CA GLY A 153 -7.25 2.81 -2.84
C GLY A 153 -8.49 3.64 -2.45
N TRP A 154 -9.68 3.03 -2.48
CA TRP A 154 -10.94 3.65 -2.10
C TRP A 154 -11.65 2.81 -1.01
N GLY A 155 -11.62 3.34 0.21
CA GLY A 155 -12.09 2.61 1.37
C GLY A 155 -13.52 2.11 1.28
N GLU A 156 -13.69 0.80 1.52
CA GLU A 156 -14.99 0.11 1.58
C GLU A 156 -15.86 0.29 0.32
N MET A 157 -15.24 0.49 -0.85
CA MET A 157 -15.94 0.66 -2.12
C MET A 157 -16.70 -0.61 -2.55
N VAL A 158 -16.06 -1.78 -2.38
CA VAL A 158 -16.65 -3.08 -2.75
C VAL A 158 -17.62 -3.53 -1.68
N LYS A 159 -18.90 -3.70 -2.06
CA LYS A 159 -19.98 -4.10 -1.17
C LYS A 159 -20.34 -5.59 -1.34
N ALA A 160 -21.07 -6.14 -0.39
CA ALA A 160 -21.47 -7.56 -0.40
C ALA A 160 -22.21 -7.97 -1.67
N ASP A 161 -23.05 -7.10 -2.20
CA ASP A 161 -23.82 -7.34 -3.43
C ASP A 161 -22.95 -7.31 -4.71
N TRP A 162 -21.67 -6.92 -4.62
CA TRP A 162 -20.70 -7.02 -5.71
C TRP A 162 -19.98 -8.36 -5.74
N VAL A 163 -20.03 -9.13 -4.66
CA VAL A 163 -19.23 -10.34 -4.49
C VAL A 163 -20.08 -11.59 -4.79
N LYS A 164 -19.53 -12.48 -5.61
CA LYS A 164 -20.12 -13.79 -5.85
C LYS A 164 -20.06 -14.61 -4.56
N PRO A 165 -21.17 -15.23 -4.13
CA PRO A 165 -21.15 -16.13 -2.98
C PRO A 165 -20.07 -17.21 -3.12
N GLY A 166 -19.24 -17.35 -2.08
CA GLY A 166 -18.15 -18.32 -2.05
C GLY A 166 -16.86 -17.88 -2.76
N ALA A 167 -16.79 -16.66 -3.33
CA ALA A 167 -15.58 -16.14 -3.97
C ALA A 167 -14.43 -15.96 -2.99
N HIS A 168 -13.19 -16.04 -3.51
CA HIS A 168 -11.97 -15.64 -2.79
C HIS A 168 -11.72 -14.16 -3.02
N VAL A 169 -11.68 -13.39 -1.94
CA VAL A 169 -11.51 -11.93 -1.98
C VAL A 169 -10.18 -11.53 -1.34
N ILE A 170 -9.34 -10.87 -2.09
CA ILE A 170 -8.09 -10.27 -1.62
C ILE A 170 -8.26 -8.75 -1.59
N ASP A 171 -8.20 -8.18 -0.41
CA ASP A 171 -8.24 -6.74 -0.19
C ASP A 171 -6.83 -6.21 0.04
N VAL A 172 -6.32 -5.45 -0.93
CA VAL A 172 -4.99 -4.83 -0.89
C VAL A 172 -5.06 -3.38 -0.37
N GLY A 173 -6.27 -2.81 -0.32
CA GLY A 173 -6.47 -1.42 0.07
C GLY A 173 -5.99 -1.12 1.48
N ILE A 174 -5.43 0.07 1.67
CA ILE A 174 -5.12 0.63 3.00
C ILE A 174 -5.61 2.07 3.00
N ASN A 175 -6.73 2.30 3.68
CA ASN A 175 -7.40 3.58 3.70
C ASN A 175 -7.65 4.03 5.13
N ASN A 176 -7.60 5.34 5.36
CA ASN A 176 -7.98 5.94 6.63
C ASN A 176 -9.47 6.28 6.62
N LYS A 177 -10.28 5.54 7.36
CA LYS A 177 -11.68 5.90 7.62
C LYS A 177 -11.74 6.71 8.91
N TRP A 178 -12.03 7.98 8.77
CA TRP A 178 -12.17 8.87 9.93
C TRP A 178 -13.38 8.48 10.75
N LEU A 179 -13.17 8.35 12.05
CA LEU A 179 -14.24 8.02 13.01
C LEU A 179 -14.80 9.31 13.59
N GLU A 180 -16.13 9.39 13.65
CA GLU A 180 -16.80 10.38 14.51
C GLU A 180 -16.68 9.92 15.96
N HIS A 181 -16.24 10.81 16.83
CA HIS A 181 -16.12 10.55 18.27
C HIS A 181 -17.01 11.54 19.03
N PRO A 182 -17.73 11.11 20.09
CA PRO A 182 -18.57 12.01 20.88
C PRO A 182 -17.83 13.22 21.48
N ALA A 183 -16.51 13.14 21.61
CA ALA A 183 -15.65 14.23 22.06
C ALA A 183 -15.04 15.04 20.92
N ASP A 184 -15.37 14.75 19.65
CA ASP A 184 -14.89 15.54 18.53
C ASP A 184 -15.48 16.94 18.62
N ARG A 185 -14.59 17.92 18.58
CA ARG A 185 -14.93 19.34 18.58
C ARG A 185 -14.49 19.96 17.28
N GLU A 186 -15.31 20.86 16.79
CA GLU A 186 -14.90 21.75 15.71
C GLU A 186 -14.13 22.93 16.31
N PHE A 187 -13.00 23.21 15.72
CA PHE A 187 -12.13 24.32 16.05
C PHE A 187 -11.97 25.20 14.81
N THR A 188 -12.04 26.51 15.02
CA THR A 188 -11.67 27.47 13.99
C THR A 188 -10.19 27.79 14.14
N CYS A 189 -9.42 27.58 13.07
CA CYS A 189 -8.01 27.90 13.05
C CYS A 189 -7.82 29.41 13.21
N ALA A 190 -7.11 29.84 14.25
CA ALA A 190 -6.88 31.25 14.53
C ALA A 190 -6.02 31.96 13.45
N ALA A 191 -5.23 31.20 12.69
CA ALA A 191 -4.36 31.75 11.64
C ALA A 191 -5.03 31.80 10.27
N SER A 192 -5.83 30.76 9.90
CA SER A 192 -6.43 30.67 8.55
C SER A 192 -7.94 30.89 8.52
N GLY A 193 -8.63 30.83 9.67
CA GLY A 193 -10.08 30.89 9.73
C GLY A 193 -10.79 29.59 9.32
N GLU A 194 -10.08 28.56 8.89
CA GLU A 194 -10.64 27.28 8.47
C GLU A 194 -11.13 26.48 9.68
N ILE A 195 -12.24 25.73 9.49
CA ILE A 195 -12.77 24.83 10.50
C ILE A 195 -12.09 23.48 10.37
N PHE A 196 -11.60 22.94 11.47
CA PHE A 196 -11.08 21.57 11.54
C PHE A 196 -11.64 20.82 12.74
N THR A 197 -11.86 19.51 12.56
CA THR A 197 -12.39 18.63 13.61
C THR A 197 -11.27 17.87 14.30
N ALA A 198 -11.22 17.93 15.62
CA ALA A 198 -10.23 17.23 16.42
C ALA A 198 -10.73 16.96 17.83
N HIS A 199 -10.09 16.04 18.54
CA HIS A 199 -10.29 15.86 19.98
C HIS A 199 -8.96 15.97 20.71
N ARG A 200 -9.03 16.26 22.00
CA ARG A 200 -7.86 16.33 22.88
C ARG A 200 -7.22 14.95 23.01
N GLN A 201 -5.91 14.88 23.01
CA GLN A 201 -5.19 13.64 23.20
C GLN A 201 -5.45 13.12 24.64
N ASP A 202 -5.96 11.89 24.73
CA ASP A 202 -5.86 11.07 25.91
C ASP A 202 -4.66 10.13 25.77
N GLU A 203 -3.69 10.19 26.69
CA GLU A 203 -2.48 9.39 26.65
C GLU A 203 -2.76 7.88 26.80
N SER A 204 -3.92 7.50 27.32
CA SER A 204 -4.34 6.10 27.51
C SER A 204 -4.79 5.43 26.22
N GLU A 205 -5.11 6.17 25.15
CA GLU A 205 -5.63 5.60 23.91
C GLU A 205 -4.53 5.29 22.89
N LYS A 206 -4.21 4.00 22.73
CA LYS A 206 -3.38 3.47 21.62
C LYS A 206 -4.28 3.24 20.39
N GLY A 207 -4.19 4.07 19.36
CA GLY A 207 -4.93 3.90 18.11
C GLY A 207 -4.37 4.76 16.99
N GLY A 208 -4.67 4.42 15.73
CA GLY A 208 -4.27 5.22 14.59
C GLY A 208 -4.79 6.65 14.68
N ARG A 209 -3.89 7.59 14.90
CA ARG A 209 -4.21 9.00 15.10
C ARG A 209 -3.35 9.87 14.20
N LYS A 210 -3.97 10.82 13.56
CA LYS A 210 -3.26 11.86 12.82
C LYS A 210 -3.45 13.18 13.56
N ARG A 211 -2.36 13.91 13.78
CA ARG A 211 -2.42 15.24 14.37
C ARG A 211 -3.29 16.13 13.48
N ALA A 212 -4.36 16.68 14.08
CA ALA A 212 -5.24 17.60 13.40
C ALA A 212 -4.80 19.06 13.61
N GLY A 213 -4.21 19.36 14.80
CA GLY A 213 -3.78 20.69 15.13
C GLY A 213 -3.24 20.80 16.56
N TYR A 214 -3.31 22.01 17.09
CA TYR A 214 -2.84 22.41 18.41
C TYR A 214 -3.84 23.35 19.06
N LEU A 215 -3.91 23.32 20.39
CA LEU A 215 -4.72 24.22 21.21
C LEU A 215 -3.81 24.94 22.22
N ASP A 216 -3.85 26.24 22.24
CA ASP A 216 -3.31 27.06 23.34
C ASP A 216 -4.36 27.16 24.44
N GLU A 217 -4.15 26.47 25.57
CA GLU A 217 -5.10 26.48 26.69
C GLU A 217 -5.23 27.83 27.39
N LYS A 218 -4.22 28.68 27.27
CA LYS A 218 -4.21 30.00 27.93
C LYS A 218 -5.08 31.00 27.17
N SER A 219 -4.95 31.03 25.85
CA SER A 219 -5.72 31.94 25.00
C SER A 219 -7.02 31.33 24.48
N GLY A 220 -7.16 29.98 24.50
CA GLY A 220 -8.23 29.26 23.84
C GLY A 220 -8.08 29.20 22.31
N ALA A 221 -7.00 29.71 21.75
CA ALA A 221 -6.77 29.72 20.30
C ALA A 221 -6.41 28.33 19.80
N ALA A 222 -7.04 27.91 18.71
CA ALA A 222 -6.74 26.66 18.03
C ALA A 222 -6.03 26.93 16.69
N TYR A 223 -5.08 26.06 16.33
CA TYR A 223 -4.30 26.14 15.10
C TYR A 223 -4.33 24.80 14.39
N SER A 224 -4.60 24.79 13.08
CA SER A 224 -4.51 23.55 12.29
C SER A 224 -3.04 23.11 12.19
N ARG A 225 -2.83 21.84 11.81
CA ARG A 225 -1.47 21.28 11.64
C ARG A 225 -0.59 22.10 10.70
N GLU A 226 -1.21 22.71 9.70
CA GLU A 226 -0.54 23.43 8.61
C GLU A 226 -0.33 24.91 8.88
N HIS A 227 -1.02 25.45 9.91
CA HIS A 227 -1.04 26.88 10.19
C HIS A 227 -0.69 27.17 11.66
N LEU A 228 0.53 26.81 12.07
CA LEU A 228 1.10 27.35 13.30
C LEU A 228 1.54 28.81 13.05
N PRO A 229 1.37 29.72 14.03
CA PRO A 229 1.88 31.09 13.91
C PRO A 229 3.39 31.09 13.66
N GLU A 230 3.86 31.95 12.77
CA GLU A 230 5.29 32.14 12.53
C GLU A 230 6.01 32.47 13.85
N GLY A 231 7.05 31.70 14.16
CA GLY A 231 7.88 31.89 15.35
C GLY A 231 7.35 31.23 16.64
N GLN A 232 6.20 30.56 16.64
CA GLN A 232 5.77 29.74 17.78
C GLN A 232 6.24 28.30 17.61
N SER A 233 6.99 27.80 18.62
CA SER A 233 7.23 26.37 18.74
C SER A 233 5.94 25.68 19.22
N ALA A 234 5.74 24.42 18.83
CA ALA A 234 4.62 23.60 19.34
C ALA A 234 4.80 23.24 20.83
N GLU A 235 5.86 23.71 21.48
CA GLU A 235 6.12 23.52 22.90
C GLU A 235 5.13 24.29 23.74
N GLY A 236 4.43 23.57 24.62
CA GLY A 236 3.40 24.15 25.51
C GLY A 236 2.00 24.18 24.93
N LEU A 237 1.79 23.76 23.67
CA LEU A 237 0.48 23.62 23.07
C LEU A 237 -0.05 22.18 23.22
N VAL A 238 -1.35 22.06 23.51
CA VAL A 238 -2.00 20.75 23.54
C VAL A 238 -2.20 20.22 22.13
N LYS A 239 -1.76 19.00 21.89
CA LYS A 239 -1.94 18.34 20.60
C LYS A 239 -3.39 17.84 20.44
N LEU A 240 -4.00 18.20 19.33
CA LEU A 240 -5.32 17.76 18.93
C LEU A 240 -5.20 16.67 17.86
N PHE A 241 -5.96 15.57 18.02
CA PHE A 241 -5.86 14.41 17.13
C PHE A 241 -7.21 14.08 16.52
N ARG A 242 -7.16 13.63 15.27
CA ARG A 242 -8.26 13.00 14.58
C ARG A 242 -8.10 11.48 14.66
N LYS A 243 -9.12 10.77 15.13
CA LYS A 243 -9.14 9.29 15.11
C LYS A 243 -9.50 8.78 13.73
N TYR A 244 -8.84 7.71 13.31
CA TYR A 244 -9.22 6.95 12.14
C TYR A 244 -9.07 5.45 12.38
N LYS A 245 -9.84 4.67 11.66
CA LYS A 245 -9.69 3.22 11.54
C LYS A 245 -9.07 2.93 10.18
N LEU A 246 -8.10 2.01 10.12
CA LEU A 246 -7.63 1.47 8.86
C LEU A 246 -8.69 0.54 8.30
N VAL A 247 -9.05 0.74 7.05
CA VAL A 247 -9.98 -0.10 6.30
C VAL A 247 -9.38 -0.44 4.94
N GLY A 248 -9.83 -1.54 4.37
CA GLY A 248 -9.49 -1.92 3.00
C GLY A 248 -10.38 -1.23 1.96
N ASP A 249 -10.24 -1.67 0.73
CA ASP A 249 -11.10 -1.28 -0.39
C ASP A 249 -12.46 -2.03 -0.34
N VAL A 250 -12.54 -3.08 0.48
CA VAL A 250 -13.71 -3.94 0.62
C VAL A 250 -14.42 -3.64 1.95
N ASP A 251 -15.73 -3.59 1.94
CA ASP A 251 -16.57 -3.54 3.14
C ASP A 251 -16.50 -4.90 3.84
N PHE A 252 -15.44 -5.08 4.65
CA PHE A 252 -15.07 -6.36 5.25
C PHE A 252 -16.22 -7.02 6.01
N GLU A 253 -16.92 -6.22 6.85
CA GLU A 253 -17.97 -6.76 7.71
C GLU A 253 -19.17 -7.31 6.93
N ALA A 254 -19.51 -6.66 5.82
CA ALA A 254 -20.60 -7.12 4.96
C ALA A 254 -20.15 -8.26 4.02
N VAL A 255 -18.93 -8.16 3.48
CA VAL A 255 -18.44 -9.12 2.47
C VAL A 255 -18.04 -10.46 3.09
N LYS A 256 -17.55 -10.50 4.34
CA LYS A 256 -17.19 -11.77 5.02
C LYS A 256 -18.34 -12.74 5.16
N GLU A 257 -19.59 -12.26 5.13
CA GLU A 257 -20.79 -13.11 5.20
C GLU A 257 -21.13 -13.76 3.85
N VAL A 258 -20.53 -13.30 2.75
CA VAL A 258 -20.81 -13.76 1.37
C VAL A 258 -19.61 -14.47 0.76
N ALA A 259 -18.41 -13.96 0.99
CA ALA A 259 -17.17 -14.52 0.48
C ALA A 259 -16.86 -15.88 1.09
N GLY A 260 -16.24 -16.78 0.31
CA GLY A 260 -15.68 -18.02 0.84
C GLY A 260 -14.43 -17.75 1.70
N HIS A 261 -13.59 -16.83 1.22
CA HIS A 261 -12.41 -16.34 1.94
C HIS A 261 -12.22 -14.84 1.68
N ILE A 262 -11.79 -14.11 2.68
CA ILE A 262 -11.48 -12.68 2.56
C ILE A 262 -10.30 -12.31 3.45
N THR A 263 -9.39 -11.49 2.93
CA THR A 263 -8.28 -10.96 3.73
C THR A 263 -8.73 -9.76 4.58
N PRO A 264 -8.36 -9.69 5.87
CA PRO A 264 -8.64 -8.52 6.69
C PRO A 264 -7.69 -7.36 6.39
N VAL A 265 -8.11 -6.14 6.69
CA VAL A 265 -7.26 -4.94 6.69
C VAL A 265 -7.43 -4.22 8.04
N PRO A 266 -6.36 -4.05 8.82
CA PRO A 266 -4.99 -4.56 8.62
C PRO A 266 -4.84 -6.07 8.92
N GLY A 267 -3.69 -6.64 8.56
CA GLY A 267 -3.28 -7.99 8.96
C GLY A 267 -3.39 -9.07 7.86
N GLY A 268 -3.92 -8.73 6.68
CA GLY A 268 -3.99 -9.64 5.53
C GLY A 268 -2.76 -9.55 4.62
N VAL A 269 -2.85 -8.79 3.54
CA VAL A 269 -1.82 -8.70 2.49
C VAL A 269 -0.51 -8.07 2.97
N GLY A 270 -0.56 -7.06 3.86
CA GLY A 270 0.63 -6.34 4.31
C GLY A 270 1.74 -7.25 4.88
N PRO A 271 1.47 -8.13 5.85
CA PRO A 271 2.46 -9.08 6.36
C PRO A 271 3.06 -10.00 5.28
N MET A 272 2.27 -10.39 4.29
CA MET A 272 2.75 -11.22 3.18
C MET A 272 3.67 -10.45 2.24
N THR A 273 3.42 -9.16 2.02
CA THR A 273 4.34 -8.29 1.26
C THR A 273 5.73 -8.29 1.90
N ILE A 274 5.81 -8.15 3.22
CA ILE A 274 7.08 -8.19 3.96
C ILE A 274 7.75 -9.57 3.83
N ALA A 275 6.98 -10.66 3.95
CA ALA A 275 7.52 -12.01 3.81
C ALA A 275 8.10 -12.25 2.40
N GLN A 276 7.44 -11.77 1.36
CA GLN A 276 7.93 -11.90 -0.02
C GLN A 276 9.16 -11.02 -0.27
N LEU A 277 9.23 -9.83 0.31
CA LEU A 277 10.41 -8.98 0.24
C LEU A 277 11.65 -9.69 0.84
N LEU A 278 11.49 -10.31 2.01
CA LEU A 278 12.56 -11.08 2.64
C LEU A 278 12.96 -12.29 1.78
N SER A 279 11.99 -12.97 1.17
CA SER A 279 12.22 -14.08 0.25
C SER A 279 13.00 -13.65 -1.00
N ASN A 280 12.61 -12.53 -1.61
CA ASN A 280 13.30 -11.95 -2.76
C ASN A 280 14.73 -11.52 -2.39
N THR A 281 14.92 -10.89 -1.23
CA THR A 281 16.26 -10.51 -0.75
C THR A 281 17.17 -11.73 -0.58
N LEU A 282 16.64 -12.83 -0.01
CA LEU A 282 17.38 -14.08 0.11
C LEU A 282 17.72 -14.68 -1.27
N ARG A 283 16.78 -14.60 -2.24
CA ARG A 283 17.01 -15.05 -3.63
C ARG A 283 18.13 -14.25 -4.27
N GLY A 284 18.13 -12.91 -4.14
CA GLY A 284 19.18 -12.03 -4.63
C GLY A 284 20.55 -12.37 -4.02
N ALA A 285 20.62 -12.58 -2.71
CA ALA A 285 21.85 -12.97 -2.04
C ALA A 285 22.40 -14.33 -2.50
N ARG A 286 21.52 -15.33 -2.71
CA ARG A 286 21.91 -16.64 -3.26
C ARG A 286 22.42 -16.53 -4.69
N ALA A 287 21.73 -15.77 -5.53
CA ALA A 287 22.17 -15.54 -6.90
C ALA A 287 23.56 -14.86 -6.98
N ALA A 288 23.79 -13.85 -6.12
CA ALA A 288 25.10 -13.20 -6.00
C ALA A 288 26.21 -14.14 -5.52
N ALA A 289 25.86 -15.14 -4.68
CA ALA A 289 26.79 -16.17 -4.20
C ALA A 289 26.96 -17.36 -5.17
N GLY A 290 26.34 -17.35 -6.35
CA GLY A 290 26.38 -18.44 -7.32
C GLY A 290 25.65 -19.71 -6.87
N LYS A 291 24.63 -19.58 -6.01
CA LYS A 291 23.85 -20.69 -5.41
C LYS A 291 22.41 -20.71 -5.86
#